data_2609f1353fe00fb4034bb034ed28c09e
#
_entry.id   2609f1353fe00fb4034bb034ed28c09e
#
_cell.length_a   1.000
_cell.length_b   1.000
_cell.length_c   1.000
_cell.angle_alpha   90.00
_cell.angle_beta   90.00
_cell.angle_gamma   90.00
#
_symmetry.space_group_name_H-M   'P 1'
#
loop_
_entity.id
_entity.type
_entity.pdbx_description
1 polymer ?
#
loop_
_entity_poly.entity_id
_entity_poly.type
_entity_poly.pdbx_seq_one_letter_code
_entity_poly.pdbx_strand_id
1 'polypeptide(L)'
;HVDGFRFDQCFLISSKTATLIINELKSINPDVIIYGEAWSDREVEFSKIGWGSFNGKFRDVLRGDLHDTDIKGFLFGQYRNGESLEDLKTIIMGSSYGKKKIYQSTSHSINFLEVHDDYCFSDYLRFSTGKNSKDDIINDQMEHIALTPEIFNINKLAAVILLTSQGVPLIHQGQEWAHTQIIAETDAPDTDIGKMDRNPYNKDNETNWVNWVEKEQNSELVDYYQGLIAIRKALPELRHARINDFKFQGLSETALGYVIKNSVAVYLNGSKAEPVSTELPEGEWKLLANKEQVNPD
;
A
#
# COMPACT_ATOMS: atom_id res chain seq x y z
N HIS A 1 -19.74 19.27 3.38
CA HIS A 1 -19.72 17.97 2.73
C HIS A 1 -18.37 17.30 3.02
N VAL A 2 -18.32 16.58 4.14
CA VAL A 2 -17.17 15.79 4.58
C VAL A 2 -17.66 14.37 4.82
N ASP A 3 -17.03 13.37 4.18
CA ASP A 3 -17.44 11.96 4.26
C ASP A 3 -16.81 11.22 5.43
N GLY A 4 -15.76 11.80 6.04
CA GLY A 4 -15.07 11.20 7.16
C GLY A 4 -13.98 12.06 7.76
N PHE A 5 -13.33 11.50 8.79
CA PHE A 5 -12.27 12.17 9.54
C PHE A 5 -11.08 11.24 9.76
N ARG A 6 -9.88 11.75 9.50
CA ARG A 6 -8.62 11.14 9.90
C ARG A 6 -8.10 11.84 11.15
N PHE A 7 -7.78 11.07 12.16
CA PHE A 7 -7.23 11.58 13.43
C PHE A 7 -5.74 11.29 13.50
N ASP A 8 -4.99 12.39 13.60
CA ASP A 8 -3.56 12.34 13.81
C ASP A 8 -3.25 11.80 15.21
N GLN A 9 -2.22 10.95 15.34
CA GLN A 9 -1.74 10.39 16.60
C GLN A 9 -2.87 9.94 17.56
N CYS A 10 -3.93 9.32 17.02
CA CYS A 10 -5.10 8.97 17.82
C CYS A 10 -4.79 7.97 18.95
N PHE A 11 -3.65 7.28 18.90
CA PHE A 11 -3.17 6.44 20.01
C PHE A 11 -2.99 7.22 21.33
N LEU A 12 -2.88 8.55 21.29
CA LEU A 12 -2.85 9.43 22.47
C LEU A 12 -4.26 9.72 23.04
N ILE A 13 -5.31 9.44 22.27
CA ILE A 13 -6.70 9.67 22.69
C ILE A 13 -7.16 8.49 23.56
N SER A 14 -7.82 8.78 24.70
CA SER A 14 -8.38 7.71 25.52
C SER A 14 -9.51 6.97 24.80
N SER A 15 -9.66 5.67 25.02
CA SER A 15 -10.74 4.86 24.43
C SER A 15 -12.12 5.40 24.79
N LYS A 16 -12.27 6.00 25.97
CA LYS A 16 -13.52 6.65 26.37
C LYS A 16 -13.84 7.84 25.47
N THR A 17 -12.85 8.71 25.22
CA THR A 17 -13.00 9.86 24.32
C THR A 17 -13.26 9.40 22.89
N ALA A 18 -12.50 8.41 22.39
CA ALA A 18 -12.69 7.86 21.06
C ALA A 18 -14.10 7.25 20.87
N THR A 19 -14.63 6.56 21.91
CA THR A 19 -15.99 6.03 21.91
C THR A 19 -17.06 7.15 21.85
N LEU A 20 -16.86 8.24 22.56
CA LEU A 20 -17.77 9.39 22.50
C LEU A 20 -17.78 10.02 21.10
N ILE A 21 -16.60 10.22 20.52
CA ILE A 21 -16.44 10.78 19.17
C ILE A 21 -17.18 9.93 18.13
N ILE A 22 -16.95 8.61 18.10
CA ILE A 22 -17.60 7.77 17.08
C ILE A 22 -19.11 7.71 17.28
N ASN A 23 -19.59 7.63 18.50
CA ASN A 23 -21.02 7.59 18.79
C ASN A 23 -21.72 8.88 18.34
N GLU A 24 -21.12 10.04 18.62
CA GLU A 24 -21.65 11.33 18.20
C GLU A 24 -21.68 11.46 16.68
N LEU A 25 -20.54 11.19 16.01
CA LEU A 25 -20.45 11.29 14.56
C LEU A 25 -21.39 10.32 13.84
N LYS A 26 -21.51 9.08 14.32
CA LYS A 26 -22.41 8.07 13.76
C LYS A 26 -23.89 8.39 14.02
N SER A 27 -24.21 9.14 15.07
CA SER A 27 -25.57 9.62 15.32
C SER A 27 -26.02 10.66 14.29
N ILE A 28 -25.07 11.45 13.76
CA ILE A 28 -25.30 12.46 12.73
C ILE A 28 -25.28 11.84 11.33
N ASN A 29 -24.28 11.02 11.06
CA ASN A 29 -24.11 10.32 9.79
C ASN A 29 -23.64 8.87 10.05
N PRO A 30 -24.52 7.85 9.92
CA PRO A 30 -24.16 6.46 10.13
C PRO A 30 -23.04 5.95 9.21
N ASP A 31 -22.88 6.55 8.03
CA ASP A 31 -21.92 6.16 7.01
C ASP A 31 -20.58 6.90 7.14
N VAL A 32 -20.41 7.78 8.13
CA VAL A 32 -19.18 8.54 8.34
C VAL A 32 -17.97 7.61 8.48
N ILE A 33 -16.91 7.89 7.77
CA ILE A 33 -15.63 7.17 7.84
C ILE A 33 -14.78 7.77 8.95
N ILE A 34 -14.33 6.95 9.89
CA ILE A 34 -13.46 7.39 10.99
C ILE A 34 -12.26 6.46 11.04
N TYR A 35 -11.08 7.04 10.92
CA TYR A 35 -9.83 6.29 11.08
C TYR A 35 -8.73 7.21 11.62
N GLY A 36 -7.63 6.61 12.02
CA GLY A 36 -6.49 7.39 12.51
C GLY A 36 -5.20 6.58 12.66
N GLU A 37 -4.24 7.21 13.27
CA GLU A 37 -2.95 6.62 13.59
C GLU A 37 -3.00 5.96 14.97
N ALA A 38 -3.51 4.73 15.01
CA ALA A 38 -3.62 3.96 16.24
C ALA A 38 -2.39 3.05 16.46
N TRP A 39 -1.17 3.61 16.37
CA TRP A 39 0.07 2.88 16.56
C TRP A 39 0.20 2.25 17.95
N SER A 40 1.24 1.43 18.15
CA SER A 40 1.58 0.82 19.44
C SER A 40 0.53 -0.17 19.96
N ASP A 41 0.04 -1.04 19.07
CA ASP A 41 -0.97 -2.07 19.35
C ASP A 41 -2.36 -1.51 19.73
N ARG A 42 -2.57 -0.20 19.59
CA ARG A 42 -3.86 0.43 19.83
C ARG A 42 -4.86 0.18 18.70
N GLU A 43 -4.42 -0.31 17.55
CA GLU A 43 -5.26 -0.65 16.40
C GLU A 43 -6.36 -1.65 16.78
N VAL A 44 -6.02 -2.66 17.59
CA VAL A 44 -6.98 -3.66 18.07
C VAL A 44 -8.06 -3.02 18.94
N GLU A 45 -7.66 -2.11 19.83
CA GLU A 45 -8.56 -1.40 20.74
C GLU A 45 -9.50 -0.46 19.98
N PHE A 46 -8.96 0.37 19.09
CA PHE A 46 -9.71 1.29 18.26
C PHE A 46 -10.68 0.56 17.31
N SER A 47 -10.23 -0.56 16.75
CA SER A 47 -11.09 -1.38 15.91
C SER A 47 -12.29 -1.99 16.67
N LYS A 48 -12.13 -2.32 17.97
CA LYS A 48 -13.25 -2.80 18.79
C LYS A 48 -14.35 -1.77 19.00
N ILE A 49 -14.02 -0.50 19.00
CA ILE A 49 -14.99 0.59 19.12
C ILE A 49 -15.46 1.14 17.77
N GLY A 50 -15.02 0.53 16.66
CA GLY A 50 -15.52 0.86 15.31
C GLY A 50 -14.67 1.85 14.51
N TRP A 51 -13.46 2.20 14.97
CA TRP A 51 -12.53 3.03 14.22
C TRP A 51 -11.68 2.19 13.27
N GLY A 52 -11.39 2.76 12.10
CA GLY A 52 -10.31 2.28 11.25
C GLY A 52 -8.95 2.81 11.72
N SER A 53 -7.89 2.19 11.25
CA SER A 53 -6.53 2.72 11.39
C SER A 53 -5.64 2.33 10.24
N PHE A 54 -4.54 3.05 10.08
CA PHE A 54 -3.49 2.68 9.15
C PHE A 54 -2.99 1.27 9.43
N ASN A 55 -3.01 0.42 8.41
CA ASN A 55 -2.52 -0.95 8.49
C ASN A 55 -1.01 -0.98 8.23
N GLY A 56 -0.22 -0.64 9.25
CA GLY A 56 1.25 -0.67 9.19
C GLY A 56 1.77 -2.06 8.81
N LYS A 57 1.11 -3.12 9.27
CA LYS A 57 1.49 -4.48 8.87
C LYS A 57 1.36 -4.72 7.37
N PHE A 58 0.35 -4.14 6.70
CA PHE A 58 0.21 -4.23 5.25
C PHE A 58 1.43 -3.65 4.54
N ARG A 59 1.82 -2.43 4.92
CA ARG A 59 3.00 -1.75 4.39
C ARG A 59 4.27 -2.57 4.63
N ASP A 60 4.48 -2.99 5.86
CA ASP A 60 5.74 -3.60 6.29
C ASP A 60 5.97 -4.99 5.70
N VAL A 61 4.94 -5.85 5.63
CA VAL A 61 5.03 -7.17 4.96
C VAL A 61 5.37 -7.01 3.48
N LEU A 62 4.90 -5.94 2.83
CA LEU A 62 5.16 -5.70 1.41
C LEU A 62 6.51 -5.05 1.18
N ARG A 63 6.81 -3.95 1.87
CA ARG A 63 8.03 -3.16 1.67
C ARG A 63 9.24 -3.78 2.38
N GLY A 64 9.07 -4.17 3.62
CA GLY A 64 10.13 -4.52 4.55
C GLY A 64 10.29 -3.46 5.64
N ASP A 65 11.53 -3.19 6.08
CA ASP A 65 11.79 -2.18 7.11
C ASP A 65 11.83 -0.77 6.50
N LEU A 66 11.26 0.21 7.20
CA LEU A 66 11.20 1.60 6.73
C LEU A 66 12.54 2.33 6.84
N HIS A 67 13.36 1.92 7.80
CA HIS A 67 14.61 2.61 8.14
C HIS A 67 15.83 1.89 7.60
N ASP A 68 15.72 0.56 7.46
CA ASP A 68 16.75 -0.33 6.89
C ASP A 68 16.26 -0.94 5.58
N THR A 69 16.60 -0.32 4.47
CA THR A 69 16.18 -0.73 3.13
C THR A 69 16.83 -2.04 2.64
N ASP A 70 17.76 -2.59 3.41
CA ASP A 70 18.33 -3.92 3.15
C ASP A 70 17.44 -5.05 3.71
N ILE A 71 16.60 -4.73 4.69
CA ILE A 71 15.56 -5.64 5.22
C ILE A 71 14.31 -5.52 4.37
N LYS A 72 14.20 -6.37 3.36
CA LYS A 72 13.17 -6.33 2.32
C LYS A 72 11.96 -7.18 2.65
N GLY A 73 10.80 -6.81 2.07
CA GLY A 73 9.55 -7.52 2.18
C GLY A 73 9.19 -8.34 0.93
N PHE A 74 7.94 -8.77 0.87
CA PHE A 74 7.42 -9.63 -0.19
C PHE A 74 7.64 -9.08 -1.60
N LEU A 75 7.57 -7.78 -1.81
CA LEU A 75 7.79 -7.15 -3.12
C LEU A 75 9.17 -7.42 -3.71
N PHE A 76 10.11 -7.87 -2.88
CA PHE A 76 11.46 -8.24 -3.25
C PHE A 76 11.73 -9.75 -3.13
N GLY A 77 10.68 -10.56 -2.96
CA GLY A 77 10.81 -12.00 -2.74
C GLY A 77 11.43 -12.35 -1.38
N GLN A 78 11.19 -11.54 -0.37
CA GLN A 78 11.73 -11.70 0.97
C GLN A 78 10.66 -11.42 2.04
N TYR A 79 11.00 -11.68 3.29
CA TYR A 79 10.21 -11.33 4.47
C TYR A 79 11.12 -10.82 5.56
N ARG A 80 10.65 -9.87 6.35
CA ARG A 80 11.35 -9.49 7.58
C ARG A 80 11.40 -10.67 8.57
N ASN A 81 12.30 -10.60 9.54
CA ASN A 81 12.43 -11.64 10.57
C ASN A 81 11.09 -11.96 11.24
N GLY A 82 10.69 -13.25 11.18
CA GLY A 82 9.44 -13.74 11.76
C GLY A 82 8.18 -13.55 10.92
N GLU A 83 8.28 -12.89 9.77
CA GLU A 83 7.20 -12.81 8.78
C GLU A 83 7.29 -13.97 7.77
N SER A 84 6.18 -14.24 7.09
CA SER A 84 6.04 -15.38 6.20
C SER A 84 4.88 -15.20 5.23
N LEU A 85 4.69 -16.21 4.37
CA LEU A 85 3.53 -16.29 3.48
C LEU A 85 2.18 -16.20 4.23
N GLU A 86 2.12 -16.61 5.50
CA GLU A 86 0.90 -16.48 6.32
C GLU A 86 0.60 -15.01 6.68
N ASP A 87 1.65 -14.18 6.83
CA ASP A 87 1.44 -12.74 7.02
C ASP A 87 0.94 -12.09 5.74
N LEU A 88 1.44 -12.50 4.57
CA LEU A 88 0.91 -12.05 3.28
C LEU A 88 -0.58 -12.42 3.13
N LYS A 89 -0.98 -13.65 3.44
CA LYS A 89 -2.39 -14.05 3.44
C LYS A 89 -3.22 -13.19 4.41
N THR A 90 -2.67 -12.92 5.58
CA THR A 90 -3.36 -12.10 6.61
C THR A 90 -3.64 -10.69 6.09
N ILE A 91 -2.66 -10.02 5.47
CA ILE A 91 -2.86 -8.66 4.95
C ILE A 91 -3.78 -8.63 3.73
N ILE A 92 -3.74 -9.63 2.86
CA ILE A 92 -4.68 -9.78 1.73
C ILE A 92 -6.13 -9.87 2.22
N MET A 93 -6.36 -10.52 3.35
CA MET A 93 -7.67 -10.59 4.01
C MET A 93 -7.99 -9.36 4.88
N GLY A 94 -7.29 -8.23 4.69
CA GLY A 94 -7.50 -6.98 5.42
C GLY A 94 -7.12 -7.05 6.90
N SER A 95 -6.18 -7.93 7.28
CA SER A 95 -5.74 -8.15 8.67
C SER A 95 -6.89 -8.37 9.67
N SER A 96 -8.05 -8.87 9.18
CA SER A 96 -9.28 -9.05 9.97
C SER A 96 -9.55 -10.51 10.32
N TYR A 97 -8.72 -11.45 9.88
CA TYR A 97 -8.91 -12.88 10.04
C TYR A 97 -7.62 -13.58 10.49
N GLY A 98 -7.81 -14.80 11.04
CA GLY A 98 -6.71 -15.65 11.49
C GLY A 98 -6.19 -15.30 12.88
N LYS A 99 -5.10 -15.99 13.28
CA LYS A 99 -4.50 -15.81 14.60
C LYS A 99 -3.81 -14.45 14.80
N LYS A 100 -3.36 -13.84 13.69
CA LYS A 100 -2.64 -12.56 13.67
C LYS A 100 -3.56 -11.40 13.27
N LYS A 101 -4.89 -11.54 13.44
CA LYS A 101 -5.83 -10.48 13.10
C LYS A 101 -5.61 -9.25 13.99
N ILE A 102 -5.76 -8.08 13.39
CA ILE A 102 -5.69 -6.77 14.05
C ILE A 102 -7.10 -6.17 14.14
N TYR A 103 -7.84 -6.21 13.04
CA TYR A 103 -9.11 -5.50 12.89
C TYR A 103 -10.33 -6.41 13.10
N GLN A 104 -11.41 -5.83 13.64
CA GLN A 104 -12.70 -6.53 13.79
C GLN A 104 -13.47 -6.60 12.46
N SER A 105 -13.20 -5.68 11.55
CA SER A 105 -13.79 -5.59 10.21
C SER A 105 -12.72 -5.21 9.18
N THR A 106 -12.88 -5.67 7.95
CA THR A 106 -12.05 -5.22 6.83
C THR A 106 -12.20 -3.71 6.56
N SER A 107 -13.34 -3.12 6.88
CA SER A 107 -13.56 -1.67 6.76
C SER A 107 -12.73 -0.83 7.75
N HIS A 108 -12.15 -1.45 8.77
CA HIS A 108 -11.26 -0.78 9.72
C HIS A 108 -9.79 -0.82 9.29
N SER A 109 -9.45 -1.62 8.29
CA SER A 109 -8.11 -1.77 7.75
C SER A 109 -7.87 -0.76 6.64
N ILE A 110 -7.11 0.30 6.91
CA ILE A 110 -6.68 1.25 5.89
C ILE A 110 -5.34 0.78 5.35
N ASN A 111 -5.38 0.09 4.20
CA ASN A 111 -4.20 -0.47 3.56
C ASN A 111 -3.47 0.60 2.77
N PHE A 112 -2.18 0.72 2.94
CA PHE A 112 -1.36 1.73 2.28
C PHE A 112 0.05 1.22 1.99
N LEU A 113 0.71 1.86 1.05
CA LEU A 113 2.12 1.64 0.73
C LEU A 113 2.98 2.80 1.23
N GLU A 114 2.46 4.01 1.16
CA GLU A 114 3.06 5.24 1.66
C GLU A 114 1.99 6.20 2.18
N VAL A 115 2.40 7.15 2.98
CA VAL A 115 1.64 8.32 3.43
C VAL A 115 2.58 9.53 3.44
N HIS A 116 2.18 10.65 4.04
CA HIS A 116 2.99 11.85 4.18
C HIS A 116 4.21 11.69 5.11
N ASP A 117 4.26 10.63 5.91
CA ASP A 117 5.40 10.30 6.76
C ASP A 117 6.32 9.29 6.09
N ASP A 118 7.61 9.32 6.44
CA ASP A 118 8.69 8.51 5.89
C ASP A 118 8.93 8.75 4.39
N TYR A 119 9.89 8.02 3.81
CA TYR A 119 10.14 8.06 2.37
C TYR A 119 8.89 7.67 1.58
N CYS A 120 8.57 8.42 0.53
CA CYS A 120 7.58 7.99 -0.45
C CYS A 120 7.97 6.61 -1.04
N PHE A 121 7.00 5.88 -1.55
CA PHE A 121 7.22 4.49 -1.97
C PHE A 121 8.26 4.37 -3.08
N SER A 122 8.24 5.29 -4.01
CA SER A 122 9.19 5.29 -5.13
C SER A 122 10.65 5.52 -4.67
N ASP A 123 10.88 6.45 -3.75
CA ASP A 123 12.22 6.71 -3.20
C ASP A 123 12.71 5.53 -2.37
N TYR A 124 11.82 4.93 -1.57
CA TYR A 124 12.10 3.68 -0.89
C TYR A 124 12.53 2.57 -1.87
N LEU A 125 11.86 2.43 -3.02
CA LEU A 125 12.23 1.44 -4.02
C LEU A 125 13.60 1.73 -4.66
N ARG A 126 13.93 3.02 -4.87
CA ARG A 126 15.25 3.39 -5.40
C ARG A 126 16.38 2.96 -4.47
N PHE A 127 16.21 3.12 -3.17
CA PHE A 127 17.17 2.63 -2.18
C PHE A 127 17.21 1.10 -2.13
N SER A 128 16.07 0.46 -2.00
CA SER A 128 15.98 -0.98 -1.85
C SER A 128 16.45 -1.77 -3.08
N THR A 129 16.41 -1.17 -4.28
CA THR A 129 16.95 -1.77 -5.52
C THR A 129 18.40 -1.42 -5.76
N GLY A 130 18.98 -0.52 -4.97
CA GLY A 130 20.35 -0.02 -5.17
C GLY A 130 20.47 0.94 -6.38
N LYS A 131 19.37 1.46 -6.90
CA LYS A 131 19.38 2.51 -7.95
C LYS A 131 19.99 3.80 -7.40
N ASN A 132 19.70 4.12 -6.15
CA ASN A 132 20.26 5.27 -5.44
C ASN A 132 20.73 4.90 -4.04
N SER A 133 21.67 5.69 -3.53
CA SER A 133 22.05 5.77 -2.12
C SER A 133 21.29 6.88 -1.41
N LYS A 134 21.15 6.78 -0.09
CA LYS A 134 20.54 7.85 0.75
C LYS A 134 21.34 9.16 0.76
N ASP A 135 22.62 9.10 0.35
CA ASP A 135 23.52 10.25 0.28
C ASP A 135 23.61 10.85 -1.12
N ASP A 136 22.93 10.30 -2.11
CA ASP A 136 22.95 10.82 -3.46
C ASP A 136 22.29 12.22 -3.51
N ILE A 137 22.96 13.15 -4.19
CA ILE A 137 22.40 14.45 -4.55
C ILE A 137 21.86 14.36 -5.97
N ILE A 138 20.59 14.64 -6.13
CA ILE A 138 19.88 14.58 -7.40
C ILE A 138 20.11 15.88 -8.16
N ASN A 139 20.97 15.87 -9.16
CA ASN A 139 21.29 17.02 -9.99
C ASN A 139 20.40 17.13 -11.25
N ASP A 140 19.91 16.01 -11.72
CA ASP A 140 18.97 15.94 -12.86
C ASP A 140 17.69 15.22 -12.44
N GLN A 141 16.66 16.00 -12.19
CA GLN A 141 15.37 15.47 -11.77
C GLN A 141 14.72 14.64 -12.88
N MET A 142 14.89 15.02 -14.15
CA MET A 142 14.27 14.31 -15.27
C MET A 142 14.85 12.91 -15.46
N GLU A 143 16.17 12.76 -15.28
CA GLU A 143 16.82 11.44 -15.26
C GLU A 143 16.39 10.63 -14.02
N HIS A 144 16.27 11.31 -12.87
CA HIS A 144 15.91 10.66 -11.62
C HIS A 144 14.49 10.08 -11.63
N ILE A 145 13.49 10.80 -12.17
CA ILE A 145 12.09 10.36 -12.21
C ILE A 145 11.85 9.19 -13.17
N ALA A 146 12.74 8.93 -14.11
CA ALA A 146 12.66 7.78 -15.00
C ALA A 146 12.78 6.47 -14.22
N LEU A 147 11.78 5.61 -14.34
CA LEU A 147 11.73 4.34 -13.62
C LEU A 147 12.57 3.28 -14.33
N THR A 148 13.37 2.54 -13.58
CA THR A 148 13.96 1.31 -14.11
C THR A 148 12.85 0.26 -14.33
N PRO A 149 13.02 -0.70 -15.25
CA PRO A 149 12.05 -1.79 -15.44
C PRO A 149 11.75 -2.55 -14.14
N GLU A 150 12.74 -2.67 -13.26
CA GLU A 150 12.58 -3.30 -11.96
C GLU A 150 11.65 -2.52 -11.04
N ILE A 151 11.94 -1.23 -10.81
CA ILE A 151 11.13 -0.34 -9.96
C ILE A 151 9.70 -0.27 -10.50
N PHE A 152 9.56 -0.18 -11.83
CA PHE A 152 8.26 -0.15 -12.49
C PHE A 152 7.44 -1.42 -12.22
N ASN A 153 8.05 -2.61 -12.36
CA ASN A 153 7.39 -3.88 -12.10
C ASN A 153 7.02 -4.07 -10.62
N ILE A 154 7.88 -3.61 -9.69
CA ILE A 154 7.58 -3.67 -8.26
C ILE A 154 6.39 -2.76 -7.92
N ASN A 155 6.33 -1.55 -8.49
CA ASN A 155 5.16 -0.67 -8.34
C ASN A 155 3.87 -1.32 -8.83
N LYS A 156 3.90 -1.95 -10.02
CA LYS A 156 2.73 -2.69 -10.56
C LYS A 156 2.30 -3.82 -9.63
N LEU A 157 3.24 -4.64 -9.14
CA LEU A 157 2.95 -5.71 -8.19
C LEU A 157 2.32 -5.17 -6.90
N ALA A 158 2.88 -4.10 -6.35
CA ALA A 158 2.37 -3.44 -5.15
C ALA A 158 0.94 -2.90 -5.36
N ALA A 159 0.68 -2.27 -6.51
CA ALA A 159 -0.65 -1.78 -6.89
C ALA A 159 -1.67 -2.92 -6.99
N VAL A 160 -1.30 -4.06 -7.62
CA VAL A 160 -2.15 -5.26 -7.67
C VAL A 160 -2.50 -5.71 -6.25
N ILE A 161 -1.51 -5.87 -5.37
CA ILE A 161 -1.78 -6.33 -4.00
C ILE A 161 -2.66 -5.34 -3.24
N LEU A 162 -2.38 -4.03 -3.33
CA LEU A 162 -3.17 -3.00 -2.67
C LEU A 162 -4.64 -3.03 -3.12
N LEU A 163 -4.86 -3.13 -4.43
CA LEU A 163 -6.20 -3.00 -5.02
C LEU A 163 -6.98 -4.33 -5.11
N THR A 164 -6.33 -5.48 -4.91
CA THR A 164 -7.01 -6.78 -4.83
C THR A 164 -7.20 -7.29 -3.41
N SER A 165 -6.58 -6.68 -2.41
CA SER A 165 -6.76 -7.02 -0.99
C SER A 165 -8.09 -6.50 -0.43
N GLN A 166 -8.63 -7.20 0.57
CA GLN A 166 -9.72 -6.70 1.39
C GLN A 166 -9.24 -5.53 2.25
N GLY A 167 -10.14 -4.62 2.59
CA GLY A 167 -9.84 -3.39 3.32
C GLY A 167 -10.05 -2.16 2.46
N VAL A 168 -9.73 -1.01 3.01
CA VAL A 168 -9.84 0.30 2.36
C VAL A 168 -8.47 0.67 1.80
N PRO A 169 -8.28 0.70 0.49
CA PRO A 169 -7.00 1.14 -0.08
C PRO A 169 -6.85 2.65 0.07
N LEU A 170 -5.68 3.07 0.53
CA LEU A 170 -5.26 4.46 0.55
C LEU A 170 -4.09 4.62 -0.42
N ILE A 171 -4.20 5.60 -1.32
CA ILE A 171 -3.17 5.98 -2.27
C ILE A 171 -2.75 7.41 -1.91
N HIS A 172 -1.48 7.61 -1.59
CA HIS A 172 -0.92 8.94 -1.42
C HIS A 172 -0.82 9.64 -2.78
N GLN A 173 -1.08 10.93 -2.83
CA GLN A 173 -1.03 11.70 -4.07
C GLN A 173 0.36 11.64 -4.70
N GLY A 174 0.44 11.14 -5.92
CA GLY A 174 1.72 10.93 -6.61
C GLY A 174 2.22 9.48 -6.60
N GLN A 175 1.72 8.64 -5.70
CA GLN A 175 2.09 7.23 -5.66
C GLN A 175 1.82 6.53 -7.00
N GLU A 176 0.71 6.86 -7.67
CA GLU A 176 0.27 6.27 -8.93
C GLU A 176 1.14 6.65 -10.14
N TRP A 177 2.06 7.60 -10.00
CA TRP A 177 3.11 7.89 -10.99
C TRP A 177 4.51 7.82 -10.41
N ALA A 178 4.66 7.20 -9.23
CA ALA A 178 5.94 6.97 -8.58
C ALA A 178 6.72 8.27 -8.31
N HIS A 179 6.05 9.27 -7.70
CA HIS A 179 6.63 10.55 -7.36
C HIS A 179 7.90 10.43 -6.51
N THR A 180 8.72 11.44 -6.57
CA THR A 180 9.91 11.58 -5.70
C THR A 180 9.80 12.86 -4.89
N GLN A 181 10.39 12.87 -3.69
CA GLN A 181 10.40 14.02 -2.80
C GLN A 181 11.85 14.44 -2.53
N ILE A 182 12.32 15.41 -3.29
CA ILE A 182 13.69 15.91 -3.22
C ILE A 182 13.70 17.20 -2.40
N ILE A 183 14.60 17.31 -1.41
CA ILE A 183 14.75 18.48 -0.56
C ILE A 183 15.11 19.70 -1.42
N ALA A 184 14.21 20.68 -1.44
CA ALA A 184 14.32 21.86 -2.28
C ALA A 184 15.32 22.86 -1.74
N GLU A 185 15.88 23.73 -2.63
CA GLU A 185 16.76 24.83 -2.24
C GLU A 185 16.08 25.83 -1.28
N THR A 186 14.75 25.93 -1.36
CA THR A 186 13.94 26.77 -0.46
C THR A 186 13.87 26.25 0.98
N ASP A 187 14.31 25.02 1.24
CA ASP A 187 14.45 24.47 2.59
C ASP A 187 15.70 24.95 3.32
N ALA A 188 16.54 25.83 2.71
CA ALA A 188 17.72 26.35 3.38
C ALA A 188 17.38 26.97 4.76
N PRO A 189 18.14 26.68 5.82
CA PRO A 189 19.51 26.13 5.80
C PRO A 189 19.63 24.60 5.94
N ASP A 190 18.69 23.80 5.41
CA ASP A 190 18.82 22.35 5.40
C ASP A 190 20.14 21.94 4.70
N THR A 191 20.89 21.03 5.30
CA THR A 191 22.18 20.56 4.77
C THR A 191 22.04 19.44 3.77
N ASP A 192 20.85 18.88 3.62
CA ASP A 192 20.54 17.72 2.77
C ASP A 192 19.82 18.13 1.47
N ILE A 193 19.89 19.41 1.09
CA ILE A 193 19.34 19.90 -0.18
C ILE A 193 19.78 19.04 -1.36
N GLY A 194 18.83 18.65 -2.21
CA GLY A 194 19.03 17.78 -3.35
C GLY A 194 18.99 16.28 -3.05
N LYS A 195 18.94 15.87 -1.79
CA LYS A 195 18.71 14.48 -1.41
C LYS A 195 17.21 14.16 -1.40
N MET A 196 16.88 12.88 -1.51
CA MET A 196 15.51 12.39 -1.29
C MET A 196 15.13 12.58 0.18
N ASP A 197 14.00 13.24 0.43
CA ASP A 197 13.56 13.58 1.79
C ASP A 197 12.95 12.36 2.49
N ARG A 198 13.41 12.12 3.70
CA ARG A 198 12.91 11.04 4.50
C ARG A 198 11.52 11.30 5.06
N ASN A 199 11.22 12.55 5.41
CA ASN A 199 10.00 12.85 6.17
C ASN A 199 9.52 14.30 5.95
N PRO A 200 9.05 14.63 4.75
CA PRO A 200 8.71 16.00 4.37
C PRO A 200 7.34 16.48 4.86
N TYR A 201 6.70 15.80 5.82
CA TYR A 201 5.30 16.02 6.23
C TYR A 201 4.95 17.48 6.58
N ASN A 202 5.92 18.27 7.04
CA ASN A 202 5.73 19.64 7.48
C ASN A 202 6.21 20.71 6.47
N LYS A 203 6.58 20.29 5.25
CA LYS A 203 7.04 21.18 4.19
C LYS A 203 5.88 21.58 3.28
N ASP A 204 5.78 22.86 2.92
CA ASP A 204 4.80 23.42 2.00
C ASP A 204 5.45 24.08 0.76
N ASN A 205 6.56 23.51 0.31
CA ASN A 205 7.39 23.99 -0.78
C ASN A 205 7.55 22.92 -1.89
N GLU A 206 8.52 23.16 -2.79
CA GLU A 206 8.82 22.31 -3.94
C GLU A 206 9.07 20.85 -3.58
N THR A 207 9.53 20.53 -2.39
CA THR A 207 9.73 19.15 -1.92
C THR A 207 8.40 18.35 -1.98
N ASN A 208 7.28 18.99 -1.63
CA ASN A 208 5.96 18.38 -1.57
C ASN A 208 5.01 18.79 -2.69
N TRP A 209 5.40 19.73 -3.56
CA TRP A 209 4.53 20.13 -4.67
C TRP A 209 4.31 18.98 -5.65
N VAL A 210 3.10 18.89 -6.16
CA VAL A 210 2.76 17.90 -7.18
C VAL A 210 3.49 18.22 -8.47
N ASN A 211 4.39 17.34 -8.87
CA ASN A 211 5.12 17.49 -10.12
C ASN A 211 4.38 16.77 -11.26
N TRP A 212 3.67 17.54 -12.09
CA TRP A 212 2.92 16.99 -13.22
C TRP A 212 3.81 16.43 -14.33
N VAL A 213 5.08 16.85 -14.41
CA VAL A 213 6.04 16.28 -15.37
C VAL A 213 6.35 14.82 -15.03
N GLU A 214 6.44 14.47 -13.75
CA GLU A 214 6.58 13.07 -13.29
C GLU A 214 5.39 12.23 -13.76
N LYS A 215 4.18 12.75 -13.64
CA LYS A 215 2.97 12.06 -14.13
C LYS A 215 3.02 11.82 -15.63
N GLU A 216 3.45 12.80 -16.41
CA GLU A 216 3.58 12.65 -17.88
C GLU A 216 4.63 11.58 -18.21
N GLN A 217 5.79 11.63 -17.56
CA GLN A 217 6.87 10.67 -17.74
C GLN A 217 6.46 9.23 -17.40
N ASN A 218 5.70 9.04 -16.33
CA ASN A 218 5.31 7.74 -15.80
C ASN A 218 3.81 7.44 -16.05
N SER A 219 3.24 7.99 -17.13
CA SER A 219 1.80 7.87 -17.45
C SER A 219 1.31 6.42 -17.56
N GLU A 220 2.15 5.50 -18.04
CA GLU A 220 1.82 4.06 -18.10
C GLU A 220 1.49 3.48 -16.71
N LEU A 221 2.16 3.94 -15.66
CA LEU A 221 1.85 3.51 -14.30
C LEU A 221 0.51 4.08 -13.82
N VAL A 222 0.18 5.32 -14.20
CA VAL A 222 -1.13 5.93 -13.92
C VAL A 222 -2.24 5.11 -14.56
N ASP A 223 -2.09 4.76 -15.85
CA ASP A 223 -3.07 3.94 -16.58
C ASP A 223 -3.24 2.57 -15.91
N TYR A 224 -2.14 1.99 -15.43
CA TYR A 224 -2.16 0.73 -14.72
C TYR A 224 -2.99 0.81 -13.43
N TYR A 225 -2.78 1.85 -12.60
CA TYR A 225 -3.58 2.11 -11.40
C TYR A 225 -5.05 2.36 -11.73
N GLN A 226 -5.35 3.15 -12.76
CA GLN A 226 -6.72 3.42 -13.21
C GLN A 226 -7.45 2.13 -13.61
N GLY A 227 -6.79 1.26 -14.37
CA GLY A 227 -7.33 -0.04 -14.75
C GLY A 227 -7.62 -0.94 -13.56
N LEU A 228 -6.69 -1.03 -12.58
CA LEU A 228 -6.90 -1.81 -11.35
C LEU A 228 -8.05 -1.24 -10.49
N ILE A 229 -8.19 0.07 -10.41
CA ILE A 229 -9.31 0.73 -9.71
C ILE A 229 -10.64 0.37 -10.40
N ALA A 230 -10.67 0.36 -11.73
CA ALA A 230 -11.85 -0.04 -12.50
C ALA A 230 -12.20 -1.51 -12.22
N ILE A 231 -11.24 -2.44 -12.24
CA ILE A 231 -11.41 -3.85 -11.88
C ILE A 231 -11.96 -3.96 -10.46
N ARG A 232 -11.38 -3.28 -9.47
CA ARG A 232 -11.84 -3.32 -8.07
C ARG A 232 -13.28 -2.81 -7.93
N LYS A 233 -13.67 -1.78 -8.69
CA LYS A 233 -15.05 -1.27 -8.72
C LYS A 233 -16.02 -2.25 -9.34
N ALA A 234 -15.64 -2.93 -10.42
CA ALA A 234 -16.46 -3.89 -11.13
C ALA A 234 -16.65 -5.21 -10.35
N LEU A 235 -15.64 -5.65 -9.60
CA LEU A 235 -15.63 -6.93 -8.89
C LEU A 235 -15.85 -6.76 -7.38
N PRO A 236 -17.08 -6.91 -6.87
CA PRO A 236 -17.38 -6.75 -5.45
C PRO A 236 -16.64 -7.76 -4.55
N GLU A 237 -16.20 -8.89 -5.08
CA GLU A 237 -15.39 -9.88 -4.37
C GLU A 237 -14.09 -9.29 -3.83
N LEU A 238 -13.50 -8.35 -4.55
CA LEU A 238 -12.27 -7.65 -4.11
C LEU A 238 -12.51 -6.69 -2.93
N ARG A 239 -13.76 -6.41 -2.57
CA ARG A 239 -14.14 -5.46 -1.52
C ARG A 239 -14.89 -6.09 -0.35
N HIS A 240 -15.62 -7.17 -0.60
CA HIS A 240 -16.62 -7.71 0.33
C HIS A 240 -16.50 -9.23 0.57
N ALA A 241 -15.37 -9.83 0.24
CA ALA A 241 -15.14 -11.23 0.51
C ALA A 241 -14.93 -11.49 2.01
N ARG A 242 -15.41 -12.65 2.45
CA ARG A 242 -15.22 -13.18 3.80
C ARG A 242 -14.12 -14.24 3.79
N ILE A 243 -13.61 -14.63 4.95
CA ILE A 243 -12.54 -15.63 5.07
C ILE A 243 -12.84 -16.93 4.31
N ASN A 244 -14.07 -17.43 4.40
CA ASN A 244 -14.48 -18.68 3.76
C ASN A 244 -14.64 -18.57 2.23
N ASP A 245 -14.59 -17.35 1.69
CA ASP A 245 -14.66 -17.10 0.25
C ASP A 245 -13.28 -17.30 -0.40
N PHE A 246 -12.20 -17.32 0.39
CA PHE A 246 -10.83 -17.47 -0.10
C PHE A 246 -10.38 -18.93 -0.15
N LYS A 247 -9.75 -19.28 -1.25
CA LYS A 247 -8.96 -20.51 -1.39
C LYS A 247 -7.53 -20.12 -1.72
N PHE A 248 -6.64 -20.24 -0.76
CA PHE A 248 -5.21 -19.92 -0.93
C PHE A 248 -4.45 -21.15 -1.42
N GLN A 249 -3.49 -20.89 -2.30
CA GLN A 249 -2.51 -21.84 -2.81
C GLN A 249 -1.12 -21.26 -2.64
N GLY A 250 -0.32 -21.83 -1.74
CA GLY A 250 1.11 -21.51 -1.65
C GLY A 250 1.82 -22.15 -2.84
N LEU A 251 2.45 -21.34 -3.67
CA LEU A 251 3.14 -21.80 -4.88
C LEU A 251 4.64 -21.97 -4.62
N SER A 252 5.21 -21.08 -3.82
CA SER A 252 6.56 -21.15 -3.27
C SER A 252 6.61 -20.29 -2.00
N GLU A 253 7.78 -20.13 -1.38
CA GLU A 253 7.93 -19.20 -0.25
C GLU A 253 7.63 -17.75 -0.63
N THR A 254 7.85 -17.39 -1.89
CA THR A 254 7.71 -16.02 -2.42
C THR A 254 6.60 -15.87 -3.45
N ALA A 255 5.75 -16.89 -3.62
CA ALA A 255 4.64 -16.84 -4.56
C ALA A 255 3.36 -17.41 -3.96
N LEU A 256 2.25 -16.69 -4.19
CA LEU A 256 0.94 -16.98 -3.64
C LEU A 256 -0.14 -16.87 -4.70
N GLY A 257 -0.96 -17.91 -4.83
CA GLY A 257 -2.23 -17.85 -5.53
C GLY A 257 -3.40 -17.76 -4.54
N TYR A 258 -4.46 -17.07 -4.92
CA TYR A 258 -5.74 -17.15 -4.22
C TYR A 258 -6.91 -16.97 -5.17
N VAL A 259 -8.00 -17.65 -4.84
CA VAL A 259 -9.25 -17.57 -5.58
C VAL A 259 -10.35 -17.13 -4.63
N ILE A 260 -11.14 -16.15 -5.05
CA ILE A 260 -12.26 -15.61 -4.28
C ILE A 260 -13.56 -16.05 -4.93
N LYS A 261 -14.43 -16.78 -4.22
CA LYS A 261 -15.76 -17.24 -4.65
C LYS A 261 -15.79 -17.96 -6.01
N ASN A 262 -14.68 -18.56 -6.43
CA ASN A 262 -14.50 -19.15 -7.76
C ASN A 262 -14.74 -18.18 -8.93
N SER A 263 -14.66 -16.87 -8.71
CA SER A 263 -14.92 -15.83 -9.72
C SER A 263 -13.70 -14.92 -9.97
N VAL A 264 -12.85 -14.73 -8.99
CA VAL A 264 -11.63 -13.93 -9.12
C VAL A 264 -10.43 -14.75 -8.70
N ALA A 265 -9.43 -14.88 -9.56
CA ALA A 265 -8.17 -15.54 -9.26
C ALA A 265 -7.03 -14.53 -9.35
N VAL A 266 -6.15 -14.51 -8.34
CA VAL A 266 -4.99 -13.63 -8.28
C VAL A 266 -3.75 -14.47 -8.00
N TYR A 267 -2.70 -14.26 -8.77
CA TYR A 267 -1.41 -14.93 -8.62
C TYR A 267 -0.31 -13.90 -8.48
N LEU A 268 0.43 -13.99 -7.40
CA LEU A 268 1.47 -13.04 -7.00
C LEU A 268 2.81 -13.76 -6.93
N ASN A 269 3.84 -13.18 -7.49
CA ASN A 269 5.22 -13.67 -7.37
C ASN A 269 6.15 -12.48 -7.05
N GLY A 270 6.73 -12.47 -5.85
CA GLY A 270 7.71 -11.48 -5.42
C GLY A 270 9.13 -11.79 -5.88
N SER A 271 9.41 -13.02 -6.33
CA SER A 271 10.74 -13.40 -6.81
C SER A 271 10.98 -12.94 -8.24
N LYS A 272 12.16 -12.37 -8.50
CA LYS A 272 12.62 -12.03 -9.85
C LYS A 272 13.26 -13.21 -10.58
N ALA A 273 13.83 -14.15 -9.83
CA ALA A 273 14.67 -15.22 -10.35
C ALA A 273 13.92 -16.53 -10.57
N GLU A 274 12.79 -16.71 -9.87
CA GLU A 274 12.07 -17.99 -9.83
C GLU A 274 10.70 -17.87 -10.47
N PRO A 275 10.52 -18.29 -11.73
CA PRO A 275 9.20 -18.40 -12.32
C PRO A 275 8.42 -19.50 -11.61
N VAL A 276 7.14 -19.28 -11.42
CA VAL A 276 6.22 -20.23 -10.80
C VAL A 276 5.13 -20.58 -11.78
N SER A 277 4.87 -21.89 -11.95
CA SER A 277 3.77 -22.40 -12.76
C SER A 277 2.67 -22.94 -11.86
N THR A 278 1.43 -22.69 -12.23
CA THR A 278 0.23 -23.21 -11.54
C THR A 278 -0.87 -23.46 -12.54
N GLU A 279 -1.78 -24.35 -12.19
CA GLU A 279 -3.00 -24.58 -12.97
C GLU A 279 -4.08 -23.60 -12.47
N LEU A 280 -4.84 -23.07 -13.43
CA LEU A 280 -6.04 -22.31 -13.11
C LEU A 280 -7.14 -23.28 -12.65
N PRO A 281 -8.07 -22.87 -11.76
CA PRO A 281 -9.24 -23.65 -11.46
C PRO A 281 -10.05 -23.97 -12.73
N GLU A 282 -10.82 -25.05 -12.70
CA GLU A 282 -11.72 -25.39 -13.81
C GLU A 282 -12.66 -24.23 -14.16
N GLY A 283 -12.87 -24.01 -15.45
CA GLY A 283 -13.75 -22.96 -15.97
C GLY A 283 -13.11 -22.10 -17.05
N GLU A 284 -13.86 -21.12 -17.50
CA GLU A 284 -13.38 -20.11 -18.44
C GLU A 284 -12.88 -18.87 -17.65
N TRP A 285 -11.65 -18.46 -17.88
CA TRP A 285 -11.02 -17.35 -17.19
C TRP A 285 -10.59 -16.26 -18.17
N LYS A 286 -10.87 -15.01 -17.82
CA LYS A 286 -10.40 -13.84 -18.54
C LYS A 286 -9.24 -13.21 -17.80
N LEU A 287 -8.13 -12.96 -18.50
CA LEU A 287 -7.00 -12.21 -17.94
C LEU A 287 -7.35 -10.72 -17.89
N LEU A 288 -7.48 -10.16 -16.69
CA LEU A 288 -7.79 -8.75 -16.48
C LEU A 288 -6.53 -7.91 -16.24
N ALA A 289 -5.49 -8.46 -15.62
CA ALA A 289 -4.25 -7.75 -15.36
C ALA A 289 -3.05 -8.70 -15.35
N ASN A 290 -1.93 -8.24 -15.86
CA ASN A 290 -0.61 -8.85 -15.72
C ASN A 290 0.47 -7.74 -15.65
N LYS A 291 1.74 -8.09 -15.70
CA LYS A 291 2.82 -7.08 -15.63
C LYS A 291 2.89 -6.14 -16.85
N GLU A 292 2.30 -6.52 -18.00
CA GLU A 292 2.29 -5.71 -19.21
C GLU A 292 1.10 -4.77 -19.29
N GLN A 293 -0.10 -5.25 -18.87
CA GLN A 293 -1.35 -4.53 -19.15
C GLN A 293 -2.43 -4.78 -18.11
N VAL A 294 -3.41 -3.89 -18.07
CA VAL A 294 -4.67 -4.02 -17.35
C VAL A 294 -5.83 -3.76 -18.31
N ASN A 295 -6.77 -4.70 -18.38
CA ASN A 295 -7.98 -4.63 -19.20
C ASN A 295 -9.20 -4.86 -18.30
N PRO A 296 -9.87 -3.80 -17.84
CA PRO A 296 -11.02 -3.93 -16.95
C PRO A 296 -12.29 -4.43 -17.65
N ASP A 297 -12.36 -4.36 -18.99
CA ASP A 297 -13.53 -4.73 -19.83
C ASP A 297 -13.55 -6.19 -20.25
#